data_f03bf531655fef3e513edc3e5e9f748b
#
_entry.id   f03bf531655fef3e513edc3e5e9f748b
#
_cell.length_a   1.000
_cell.length_b   1.000
_cell.length_c   1.000
_cell.angle_alpha   90.00
_cell.angle_beta   90.00
_cell.angle_gamma   90.00
#
_symmetry.space_group_name_H-M   'P 1'
#
loop_
_entity.id
_entity.type
_entity.pdbx_description
1 polymer ?
#
loop_
_entity_poly.entity_id
_entity_poly.type
_entity_poly.pdbx_seq_one_letter_code
_entity_poly.pdbx_strand_id
1 'polypeptide(L)'
;LFRSIRRQSEGIYAIFHYLDFEKRNGRKHPEWEAKVRKMLDVFLQLQNPEGSFPRKFKDDLSIVDKSGGSTPSATLPLVMGYKYFKDKRYLESAKRTAEYLEKELISKSDYFSSTLDANCEDKEASLYAATATYYLALVSQGKEREHYTGLTKKAAYFALSWYYLWDVPFAPGQMLGDIGLKTRGWGNVSVENN
;
A
#
# COMPACT_ATOMS: atom_id res chain seq x y z
N LEU A 1 -3.91 18.31 14.73
CA LEU A 1 -3.15 17.52 13.75
C LEU A 1 -3.89 16.24 13.45
N PHE A 2 -3.79 15.74 12.24
CA PHE A 2 -4.34 14.43 11.83
C PHE A 2 -3.19 13.50 11.42
N ARG A 3 -3.49 12.19 11.48
CA ARG A 3 -2.62 11.12 11.00
C ARG A 3 -3.24 10.48 9.76
N SER A 4 -2.44 9.96 8.84
CA SER A 4 -2.94 9.21 7.69
C SER A 4 -2.54 7.73 7.80
N ILE A 5 -3.42 6.84 7.43
CA ILE A 5 -3.16 5.39 7.41
C ILE A 5 -1.93 5.09 6.57
N ARG A 6 -1.82 5.69 5.37
CA ARG A 6 -0.66 5.50 4.48
C ARG A 6 0.66 5.82 5.19
N ARG A 7 0.79 7.02 5.78
CA ARG A 7 2.04 7.44 6.44
C ARG A 7 2.38 6.60 7.65
N GLN A 8 1.36 6.18 8.43
CA GLN A 8 1.58 5.26 9.53
C GLN A 8 2.01 3.88 9.02
N SER A 9 1.41 3.39 7.94
CA SER A 9 1.78 2.11 7.30
C SER A 9 3.22 2.11 6.81
N GLU A 10 3.65 3.17 6.12
CA GLU A 10 5.02 3.34 5.64
C GLU A 10 6.03 3.35 6.81
N GLY A 11 5.70 4.07 7.88
CA GLY A 11 6.54 4.12 9.09
C GLY A 11 6.67 2.76 9.78
N ILE A 12 5.56 2.05 9.99
CA ILE A 12 5.57 0.70 10.59
C ILE A 12 6.34 -0.27 9.69
N TYR A 13 6.14 -0.21 8.39
CA TYR A 13 6.85 -1.02 7.41
C TYR A 13 8.37 -0.82 7.51
N ALA A 14 8.82 0.43 7.53
CA ALA A 14 10.23 0.76 7.67
C ALA A 14 10.83 0.24 8.99
N ILE A 15 10.11 0.38 10.10
CA ILE A 15 10.55 -0.11 11.41
C ILE A 15 10.68 -1.64 11.42
N PHE A 16 9.77 -2.38 10.79
CA PHE A 16 9.90 -3.84 10.69
C PHE A 16 11.14 -4.27 9.93
N HIS A 17 11.49 -3.60 8.84
CA HIS A 17 12.74 -3.89 8.13
C HIS A 17 13.97 -3.64 9.02
N TYR A 18 13.95 -2.55 9.78
CA TYR A 18 15.01 -2.26 10.74
C TYR A 18 15.09 -3.32 11.85
N LEU A 19 13.95 -3.67 12.47
CA LEU A 19 13.90 -4.70 13.52
C LEU A 19 14.39 -6.07 13.01
N ASP A 20 14.04 -6.43 11.77
CA ASP A 20 14.51 -7.69 11.16
C ASP A 20 16.03 -7.65 10.91
N PHE A 21 16.55 -6.53 10.41
CA PHE A 21 17.99 -6.32 10.25
C PHE A 21 18.73 -6.41 11.60
N GLU A 22 18.25 -5.72 12.63
CA GLU A 22 18.85 -5.74 13.96
C GLU A 22 18.82 -7.13 14.59
N LYS A 23 17.71 -7.84 14.45
CA LYS A 23 17.57 -9.21 14.93
C LYS A 23 18.56 -10.17 14.27
N ARG A 24 18.79 -10.05 12.96
CA ARG A 24 19.81 -10.84 12.23
C ARG A 24 21.23 -10.56 12.73
N ASN A 25 21.47 -9.35 13.26
CA ASN A 25 22.73 -8.94 13.86
C ASN A 25 22.80 -9.18 15.38
N GLY A 26 21.86 -9.96 15.94
CA GLY A 26 21.85 -10.32 17.34
C GLY A 26 21.40 -9.21 18.30
N ARG A 27 20.92 -8.09 17.80
CA ARG A 27 20.46 -6.96 18.59
C ARG A 27 18.93 -7.00 18.76
N LYS A 28 18.45 -6.57 19.95
CA LYS A 28 17.02 -6.57 20.31
C LYS A 28 16.60 -5.16 20.70
N HIS A 29 15.39 -4.78 20.30
CA HIS A 29 14.79 -3.48 20.55
C HIS A 29 13.36 -3.62 21.10
N PRO A 30 13.18 -4.13 22.34
CA PRO A 30 11.85 -4.43 22.89
C PRO A 30 10.95 -3.20 23.00
N GLU A 31 11.52 -2.02 23.23
CA GLU A 31 10.78 -0.76 23.25
C GLU A 31 10.21 -0.37 21.88
N TRP A 32 10.89 -0.71 20.79
CA TRP A 32 10.42 -0.47 19.42
C TRP A 32 9.38 -1.52 19.03
N GLU A 33 9.62 -2.78 19.40
CA GLU A 33 8.63 -3.84 19.20
C GLU A 33 7.30 -3.50 19.87
N ALA A 34 7.34 -3.02 21.12
CA ALA A 34 6.15 -2.59 21.86
C ALA A 34 5.43 -1.43 21.16
N LYS A 35 6.17 -0.42 20.66
CA LYS A 35 5.59 0.70 19.92
C LYS A 35 4.92 0.26 18.62
N VAL A 36 5.59 -0.59 17.85
CA VAL A 36 5.03 -1.10 16.59
C VAL A 36 3.77 -1.95 16.84
N ARG A 37 3.78 -2.81 17.87
CA ARG A 37 2.61 -3.59 18.26
C ARG A 37 1.43 -2.67 18.61
N LYS A 38 1.67 -1.62 19.40
CA LYS A 38 0.63 -0.64 19.73
C LYS A 38 0.06 0.05 18.48
N MET A 39 0.91 0.40 17.52
CA MET A 39 0.44 1.01 16.26
C MET A 39 -0.40 0.03 15.44
N LEU A 40 -0.02 -1.25 15.37
CA LEU A 40 -0.82 -2.28 14.68
C LEU A 40 -2.16 -2.52 15.39
N ASP A 41 -2.20 -2.51 16.72
CA ASP A 41 -3.45 -2.64 17.48
C ASP A 41 -4.39 -1.43 17.23
N VAL A 42 -3.84 -0.23 17.00
CA VAL A 42 -4.62 0.92 16.52
C VAL A 42 -5.23 0.64 15.13
N PHE A 43 -4.48 0.01 14.22
CA PHE A 43 -5.03 -0.37 12.91
C PHE A 43 -6.21 -1.34 13.06
N LEU A 44 -6.12 -2.33 13.95
CA LEU A 44 -7.25 -3.24 14.22
C LEU A 44 -8.51 -2.50 14.70
N GLN A 45 -8.35 -1.41 15.47
CA GLN A 45 -9.47 -0.60 15.95
C GLN A 45 -10.05 0.31 14.85
N LEU A 46 -9.22 0.77 13.92
CA LEU A 46 -9.63 1.68 12.83
C LEU A 46 -10.20 0.96 11.62
N GLN A 47 -10.01 -0.37 11.50
CA GLN A 47 -10.52 -1.12 10.37
C GLN A 47 -12.05 -1.18 10.38
N ASN A 48 -12.66 -0.78 9.29
CA ASN A 48 -14.10 -0.89 9.09
C ASN A 48 -14.51 -2.37 8.92
N PRO A 49 -15.80 -2.71 9.19
CA PRO A 49 -16.28 -4.09 9.06
C PRO A 49 -16.03 -4.72 7.69
N GLU A 50 -16.15 -3.93 6.62
CA GLU A 50 -15.92 -4.37 5.24
C GLU A 50 -14.45 -4.51 4.86
N GLY A 51 -13.51 -4.20 5.77
CA GLY A 51 -12.07 -4.37 5.57
C GLY A 51 -11.32 -3.11 5.15
N SER A 52 -12.02 -2.00 4.84
CA SER A 52 -11.37 -0.73 4.53
C SER A 52 -10.78 -0.04 5.76
N PHE A 53 -9.98 0.99 5.50
CA PHE A 53 -9.46 1.90 6.53
C PHE A 53 -9.84 3.34 6.22
N PRO A 54 -10.11 4.18 7.24
CA PRO A 54 -10.25 5.61 7.02
C PRO A 54 -8.92 6.18 6.51
N ARG A 55 -9.00 7.19 5.66
CA ARG A 55 -7.80 7.83 5.12
C ARG A 55 -7.05 8.65 6.16
N LYS A 56 -7.79 9.39 7.00
CA LYS A 56 -7.24 10.28 8.04
C LYS A 56 -7.98 10.14 9.36
N PHE A 57 -7.24 10.19 10.47
CA PHE A 57 -7.77 10.11 11.83
C PHE A 57 -6.95 10.99 12.78
N LYS A 58 -7.48 11.30 13.97
CA LYS A 58 -6.79 12.04 15.03
C LYS A 58 -6.17 11.11 16.07
N ASP A 59 -5.45 11.68 17.02
CA ASP A 59 -4.79 10.93 18.11
C ASP A 59 -5.77 10.23 19.04
N ASP A 60 -7.00 10.74 19.17
CA ASP A 60 -8.13 10.13 19.88
C ASP A 60 -8.90 9.10 19.04
N LEU A 61 -8.38 8.74 17.87
CA LEU A 61 -8.96 7.85 16.87
C LEU A 61 -10.24 8.37 16.19
N SER A 62 -10.65 9.60 16.43
CA SER A 62 -11.77 10.19 15.70
C SER A 62 -11.42 10.35 14.21
N ILE A 63 -12.39 9.99 13.34
CA ILE A 63 -12.18 9.95 11.90
C ILE A 63 -12.30 11.35 11.29
N VAL A 64 -11.32 11.74 10.51
CA VAL A 64 -11.26 13.02 9.78
C VAL A 64 -11.70 12.83 8.32
N ASP A 65 -11.28 11.72 7.70
CA ASP A 65 -11.59 11.39 6.30
C ASP A 65 -11.89 9.91 6.20
N LYS A 66 -13.12 9.58 5.82
CA LYS A 66 -13.64 8.21 5.74
C LYS A 66 -13.30 7.51 4.42
N SER A 67 -12.76 8.23 3.43
CA SER A 67 -12.44 7.62 2.13
C SER A 67 -11.45 6.45 2.29
N GLY A 68 -11.73 5.33 1.64
CA GLY A 68 -10.93 4.11 1.73
C GLY A 68 -9.62 4.13 0.92
N GLY A 69 -9.26 5.27 0.32
CA GLY A 69 -8.15 5.36 -0.64
C GLY A 69 -6.78 4.91 -0.12
N SER A 70 -6.53 5.00 1.17
CA SER A 70 -5.27 4.53 1.77
C SER A 70 -5.29 3.05 2.20
N THR A 71 -6.41 2.37 2.05
CA THR A 71 -6.63 0.99 2.51
C THR A 71 -5.55 0.00 2.04
N PRO A 72 -5.11 0.00 0.77
CA PRO A 72 -4.11 -0.96 0.31
C PRO A 72 -2.80 -0.91 1.10
N SER A 73 -2.38 0.27 1.55
CA SER A 73 -1.11 0.45 2.28
C SER A 73 -1.09 -0.24 3.65
N ALA A 74 -2.25 -0.41 4.29
CA ALA A 74 -2.36 -1.01 5.62
C ALA A 74 -2.04 -2.52 5.63
N THR A 75 -2.20 -3.21 4.51
CA THR A 75 -1.96 -4.66 4.42
C THR A 75 -0.50 -5.02 4.68
N LEU A 76 0.45 -4.22 4.18
CA LEU A 76 1.88 -4.50 4.32
C LEU A 76 2.32 -4.64 5.78
N PRO A 77 2.13 -3.61 6.63
CA PRO A 77 2.54 -3.71 8.02
C PRO A 77 1.76 -4.76 8.82
N LEU A 78 0.50 -5.03 8.47
CA LEU A 78 -0.29 -6.09 9.09
C LEU A 78 0.29 -7.48 8.80
N VAL A 79 0.64 -7.77 7.55
CA VAL A 79 1.30 -9.04 7.18
C VAL A 79 2.68 -9.16 7.84
N MET A 80 3.46 -8.08 7.87
CA MET A 80 4.76 -8.07 8.54
C MET A 80 4.61 -8.28 10.06
N GLY A 81 3.61 -7.65 10.68
CA GLY A 81 3.27 -7.86 12.08
C GLY A 81 2.91 -9.31 12.39
N TYR A 82 2.11 -9.95 11.54
CA TYR A 82 1.85 -11.38 11.64
C TYR A 82 3.14 -12.21 11.52
N LYS A 83 3.98 -11.94 10.54
CA LYS A 83 5.25 -12.68 10.36
C LYS A 83 6.18 -12.53 11.56
N TYR A 84 6.26 -11.33 12.12
CA TYR A 84 7.17 -11.00 13.21
C TYR A 84 6.66 -11.49 14.57
N PHE A 85 5.42 -11.15 14.93
CA PHE A 85 4.83 -11.43 16.23
C PHE A 85 4.06 -12.74 16.32
N LYS A 86 3.76 -13.40 15.17
CA LYS A 86 2.91 -14.61 15.07
C LYS A 86 1.47 -14.38 15.56
N ASP A 87 1.02 -13.13 15.60
CA ASP A 87 -0.34 -12.77 16.02
C ASP A 87 -1.29 -12.85 14.82
N LYS A 88 -2.20 -13.83 14.86
CA LYS A 88 -3.15 -14.09 13.77
C LYS A 88 -4.14 -12.95 13.54
N ARG A 89 -4.42 -12.10 14.54
CA ARG A 89 -5.33 -10.96 14.38
C ARG A 89 -4.88 -10.04 13.24
N TYR A 90 -3.58 -9.84 13.09
CA TYR A 90 -3.02 -9.01 12.01
C TYR A 90 -3.22 -9.66 10.63
N LEU A 91 -3.05 -10.99 10.54
CA LEU A 91 -3.29 -11.70 9.28
C LEU A 91 -4.78 -11.65 8.89
N GLU A 92 -5.68 -11.87 9.83
CA GLU A 92 -7.13 -11.80 9.58
C GLU A 92 -7.55 -10.39 9.16
N SER A 93 -7.00 -9.36 9.78
CA SER A 93 -7.21 -7.97 9.36
C SER A 93 -6.70 -7.73 7.92
N ALA A 94 -5.50 -8.22 7.59
CA ALA A 94 -4.94 -8.11 6.24
C ALA A 94 -5.80 -8.84 5.18
N LYS A 95 -6.36 -10.00 5.52
CA LYS A 95 -7.26 -10.76 4.63
C LYS A 95 -8.55 -10.00 4.37
N ARG A 96 -9.20 -9.45 5.40
CA ARG A 96 -10.39 -8.61 5.21
C ARG A 96 -10.09 -7.39 4.33
N THR A 97 -8.90 -6.80 4.49
CA THR A 97 -8.45 -5.74 3.59
C THR A 97 -8.39 -6.22 2.15
N ALA A 98 -7.82 -7.41 1.89
CA ALA A 98 -7.73 -7.94 0.54
C ALA A 98 -9.10 -8.23 -0.09
N GLU A 99 -10.08 -8.68 0.67
CA GLU A 99 -11.47 -8.84 0.21
C GLU A 99 -12.06 -7.50 -0.24
N TYR A 100 -11.83 -6.44 0.55
CA TYR A 100 -12.20 -5.07 0.16
C TYR A 100 -11.48 -4.63 -1.13
N LEU A 101 -10.15 -4.84 -1.22
CA LEU A 101 -9.37 -4.48 -2.40
C LEU A 101 -9.84 -5.20 -3.65
N GLU A 102 -10.13 -6.50 -3.54
CA GLU A 102 -10.64 -7.28 -4.67
C GLU A 102 -11.98 -6.74 -5.15
N LYS A 103 -12.91 -6.52 -4.24
CA LYS A 103 -14.27 -6.10 -4.56
C LYS A 103 -14.34 -4.66 -5.07
N GLU A 104 -13.66 -3.73 -4.41
CA GLU A 104 -13.85 -2.30 -4.64
C GLU A 104 -12.80 -1.68 -5.57
N LEU A 105 -11.59 -2.24 -5.65
CA LEU A 105 -10.52 -1.69 -6.48
C LEU A 105 -10.20 -2.59 -7.68
N ILE A 106 -9.76 -3.83 -7.43
CA ILE A 106 -9.14 -4.67 -8.46
C ILE A 106 -10.17 -5.18 -9.47
N SER A 107 -11.35 -5.63 -9.01
CA SER A 107 -12.41 -6.12 -9.91
C SER A 107 -13.06 -5.02 -10.73
N LYS A 108 -13.04 -3.79 -10.24
CA LYS A 108 -13.59 -2.61 -10.93
C LYS A 108 -12.55 -1.87 -11.76
N SER A 109 -11.25 -2.17 -11.57
CA SER A 109 -10.13 -1.37 -12.07
C SER A 109 -10.23 0.10 -11.65
N ASP A 110 -10.71 0.35 -10.43
CA ASP A 110 -10.93 1.67 -9.84
C ASP A 110 -9.95 1.86 -8.67
N TYR A 111 -8.74 2.33 -8.97
CA TYR A 111 -7.67 2.49 -8.00
C TYR A 111 -7.58 3.94 -7.51
N PHE A 112 -8.63 4.36 -6.81
CA PHE A 112 -8.69 5.73 -6.28
C PHE A 112 -7.66 5.98 -5.18
N SER A 113 -7.30 7.21 -5.06
CA SER A 113 -6.14 7.76 -4.39
C SER A 113 -5.74 7.14 -3.05
N SER A 114 -4.46 6.83 -2.94
CA SER A 114 -3.75 6.66 -1.67
C SER A 114 -3.04 7.94 -1.20
N THR A 115 -3.09 9.03 -1.97
CA THR A 115 -2.44 10.31 -1.63
C THR A 115 -3.18 11.06 -0.52
N LEU A 116 -2.56 12.12 0.00
CA LEU A 116 -3.16 12.93 1.06
C LEU A 116 -4.18 13.94 0.54
N ASP A 117 -4.11 14.28 -0.74
CA ASP A 117 -4.67 15.52 -1.26
C ASP A 117 -5.79 15.30 -2.26
N ALA A 118 -5.78 14.18 -2.99
CA ALA A 118 -6.70 13.91 -4.06
C ALA A 118 -7.54 12.66 -3.83
N ASN A 119 -8.72 12.63 -4.42
CA ASN A 119 -9.63 11.49 -4.44
C ASN A 119 -9.90 11.08 -5.88
N CYS A 120 -8.84 10.73 -6.60
CA CYS A 120 -8.83 10.41 -8.02
C CYS A 120 -8.08 9.11 -8.28
N GLU A 121 -8.13 8.61 -9.49
CA GLU A 121 -7.31 7.49 -9.96
C GLU A 121 -5.83 7.80 -9.76
N ASP A 122 -5.09 6.84 -9.21
CA ASP A 122 -3.72 7.03 -8.75
C ASP A 122 -2.88 5.78 -9.02
N LYS A 123 -1.74 5.98 -9.66
CA LYS A 123 -0.74 4.92 -9.90
C LYS A 123 -0.31 4.24 -8.59
N GLU A 124 -0.09 5.02 -7.54
CA GLU A 124 0.36 4.48 -6.25
C GLU A 124 -0.69 3.57 -5.62
N ALA A 125 -1.99 3.87 -5.76
CA ALA A 125 -3.05 3.01 -5.27
C ALA A 125 -3.00 1.62 -5.91
N SER A 126 -2.77 1.54 -7.22
CA SER A 126 -2.63 0.27 -7.93
C SER A 126 -1.35 -0.49 -7.53
N LEU A 127 -0.24 0.21 -7.32
CA LEU A 127 1.01 -0.38 -6.82
C LEU A 127 0.85 -0.91 -5.39
N TYR A 128 0.19 -0.16 -4.50
CA TYR A 128 -0.11 -0.62 -3.15
C TYR A 128 -1.06 -1.83 -3.15
N ALA A 129 -2.08 -1.86 -4.01
CA ALA A 129 -2.97 -3.01 -4.15
C ALA A 129 -2.22 -4.26 -4.62
N ALA A 130 -1.34 -4.12 -5.63
CA ALA A 130 -0.48 -5.21 -6.09
C ALA A 130 0.45 -5.70 -4.98
N THR A 131 1.09 -4.78 -4.25
CA THR A 131 2.00 -5.13 -3.16
C THR A 131 1.26 -5.79 -2.00
N ALA A 132 0.07 -5.29 -1.64
CA ALA A 132 -0.77 -5.85 -0.58
C ALA A 132 -1.12 -7.31 -0.83
N THR A 133 -1.64 -7.61 -2.03
CA THR A 133 -2.00 -8.98 -2.42
C THR A 133 -0.77 -9.88 -2.59
N TYR A 134 0.36 -9.35 -3.06
CA TYR A 134 1.63 -10.07 -3.09
C TYR A 134 2.11 -10.48 -1.69
N TYR A 135 2.07 -9.59 -0.72
CA TYR A 135 2.46 -9.92 0.67
C TYR A 135 1.57 -11.01 1.28
N LEU A 136 0.27 -11.00 0.98
CA LEU A 136 -0.63 -12.08 1.37
C LEU A 136 -0.29 -13.39 0.66
N ALA A 137 0.04 -13.38 -0.63
CA ALA A 137 0.49 -14.56 -1.34
C ALA A 137 1.75 -15.19 -0.73
N LEU A 138 2.66 -14.37 -0.18
CA LEU A 138 3.88 -14.85 0.48
C LEU A 138 3.62 -15.64 1.78
N VAL A 139 2.49 -15.40 2.44
CA VAL A 139 2.12 -16.05 3.71
C VAL A 139 1.00 -17.06 3.58
N SER A 140 0.44 -17.21 2.39
CA SER A 140 -0.63 -18.14 2.04
C SER A 140 -0.09 -19.39 1.33
N GLN A 141 -0.91 -20.45 1.24
CA GLN A 141 -0.59 -21.71 0.57
C GLN A 141 -1.75 -22.18 -0.34
N GLY A 142 -1.44 -23.07 -1.29
CA GLY A 142 -2.41 -23.71 -2.16
C GLY A 142 -3.29 -22.69 -2.91
N LYS A 143 -4.59 -22.92 -2.96
CA LYS A 143 -5.57 -22.11 -3.67
C LYS A 143 -5.59 -20.64 -3.21
N GLU A 144 -5.41 -20.40 -1.92
CA GLU A 144 -5.37 -19.02 -1.38
C GLU A 144 -4.17 -18.24 -1.94
N ARG A 145 -3.00 -18.87 -2.01
CA ARG A 145 -1.82 -18.27 -2.64
C ARG A 145 -2.04 -18.00 -4.13
N GLU A 146 -2.65 -18.94 -4.84
CA GLU A 146 -2.98 -18.77 -6.26
C GLU A 146 -3.95 -17.60 -6.46
N HIS A 147 -4.97 -17.48 -5.62
CA HIS A 147 -5.93 -16.38 -5.64
C HIS A 147 -5.23 -15.04 -5.47
N TYR A 148 -4.45 -14.84 -4.38
CA TYR A 148 -3.74 -13.58 -4.16
C TYR A 148 -2.71 -13.28 -5.26
N THR A 149 -2.05 -14.30 -5.80
CA THR A 149 -1.15 -14.13 -6.95
C THR A 149 -1.90 -13.63 -8.18
N GLY A 150 -3.11 -14.12 -8.42
CA GLY A 150 -4.00 -13.66 -9.48
C GLY A 150 -4.39 -12.18 -9.32
N LEU A 151 -4.76 -11.76 -8.10
CA LEU A 151 -5.07 -10.37 -7.78
C LEU A 151 -3.85 -9.47 -7.97
N THR A 152 -2.68 -9.93 -7.51
CA THR A 152 -1.41 -9.22 -7.70
C THR A 152 -1.13 -8.94 -9.17
N LYS A 153 -1.30 -9.94 -10.03
CA LYS A 153 -1.10 -9.78 -11.48
C LYS A 153 -2.06 -8.74 -12.07
N LYS A 154 -3.35 -8.81 -11.73
CA LYS A 154 -4.36 -7.84 -12.22
C LYS A 154 -3.97 -6.41 -11.83
N ALA A 155 -3.68 -6.16 -10.55
CA ALA A 155 -3.30 -4.83 -10.08
C ALA A 155 -1.96 -4.34 -10.69
N ALA A 156 -0.98 -5.24 -10.85
CA ALA A 156 0.30 -4.91 -11.46
C ALA A 156 0.16 -4.56 -12.95
N TYR A 157 -0.67 -5.29 -13.71
CA TYR A 157 -0.95 -4.94 -15.10
C TYR A 157 -1.62 -3.58 -15.23
N PHE A 158 -2.55 -3.25 -14.35
CA PHE A 158 -3.14 -1.92 -14.33
C PHE A 158 -2.08 -0.85 -14.01
N ALA A 159 -1.22 -1.08 -13.00
CA ALA A 159 -0.14 -0.17 -12.67
C ALA A 159 0.79 0.10 -13.85
N LEU A 160 1.05 -0.89 -14.70
CA LEU A 160 1.88 -0.73 -15.90
C LEU A 160 1.25 0.22 -16.93
N SER A 161 -0.07 0.41 -16.95
CA SER A 161 -0.73 1.35 -17.85
C SER A 161 -0.36 2.82 -17.60
N TRP A 162 0.18 3.13 -16.44
CA TRP A 162 0.66 4.46 -16.05
C TRP A 162 2.06 4.79 -16.58
N TYR A 163 2.75 3.83 -17.20
CA TYR A 163 4.12 4.01 -17.68
C TYR A 163 4.18 4.09 -19.19
N TYR A 164 5.01 4.99 -19.72
CA TYR A 164 5.27 5.07 -21.14
C TYR A 164 6.02 3.83 -21.62
N LEU A 165 5.45 3.15 -22.59
CA LEU A 165 6.06 1.98 -23.23
C LEU A 165 7.05 2.35 -24.35
N TRP A 166 7.02 3.60 -24.79
CA TRP A 166 7.87 4.19 -25.83
C TRP A 166 8.40 5.56 -25.41
N ASP A 167 9.38 6.06 -26.14
CA ASP A 167 9.85 7.42 -25.94
C ASP A 167 8.83 8.41 -26.54
N VAL A 168 8.30 9.28 -25.72
CA VAL A 168 7.41 10.37 -26.16
C VAL A 168 8.25 11.39 -26.90
N PRO A 169 7.91 11.76 -28.16
CA PRO A 169 8.67 12.75 -28.92
C PRO A 169 8.44 14.14 -28.31
N PHE A 170 9.52 14.89 -28.20
CA PHE A 170 9.47 16.32 -27.83
C PHE A 170 9.36 17.18 -29.10
N ALA A 171 8.68 18.32 -28.98
CA ALA A 171 8.62 19.28 -30.09
C ALA A 171 10.01 19.88 -30.32
N PRO A 172 10.33 20.28 -31.59
CA PRO A 172 11.59 20.95 -31.89
C PRO A 172 11.79 22.20 -31.02
N GLY A 173 13.00 22.37 -30.51
CA GLY A 173 13.36 23.50 -29.62
C GLY A 173 12.93 23.35 -28.15
N GLN A 174 12.36 22.21 -27.79
CA GLN A 174 12.16 21.89 -26.37
C GLN A 174 13.45 21.36 -25.76
N MET A 175 13.89 21.97 -24.67
CA MET A 175 15.16 21.66 -23.99
C MET A 175 15.31 20.16 -23.71
N LEU A 176 14.26 19.48 -23.27
CA LEU A 176 14.32 18.04 -22.97
C LEU A 176 14.53 17.18 -24.23
N GLY A 177 14.01 17.61 -25.38
CA GLY A 177 14.26 16.97 -26.67
C GLY A 177 15.69 17.23 -27.15
N ASP A 178 16.16 18.46 -27.00
CA ASP A 178 17.51 18.89 -27.44
C ASP A 178 18.62 18.14 -26.68
N ILE A 179 18.42 17.81 -25.41
CA ILE A 179 19.36 16.97 -24.62
C ILE A 179 19.14 15.46 -24.83
N GLY A 180 18.23 15.05 -25.70
CA GLY A 180 17.97 13.65 -26.03
C GLY A 180 17.33 12.84 -24.91
N LEU A 181 16.51 13.48 -24.03
CA LEU A 181 15.83 12.80 -22.93
C LEU A 181 14.96 11.65 -23.44
N LYS A 182 15.06 10.51 -22.80
CA LYS A 182 14.23 9.32 -23.04
C LYS A 182 13.18 9.19 -21.97
N THR A 183 11.92 8.94 -22.37
CA THR A 183 10.76 8.87 -21.46
C THR A 183 10.24 7.46 -21.24
N ARG A 184 10.73 6.45 -21.97
CA ARG A 184 10.35 5.06 -21.77
C ARG A 184 10.57 4.63 -20.32
N GLY A 185 9.52 4.06 -19.69
CA GLY A 185 9.54 3.66 -18.29
C GLY A 185 9.23 4.79 -17.29
N TRP A 186 9.07 6.02 -17.76
CA TRP A 186 8.51 7.09 -16.95
C TRP A 186 6.99 6.89 -16.82
N GLY A 187 6.40 7.41 -15.77
CA GLY A 187 4.97 7.27 -15.55
C GLY A 187 4.35 8.51 -14.93
N ASN A 188 3.06 8.66 -15.18
CA ASN A 188 2.24 9.63 -14.50
C ASN A 188 1.99 9.20 -13.05
N VAL A 189 1.70 10.14 -12.16
CA VAL A 189 1.40 9.85 -10.75
C VAL A 189 -0.09 9.63 -10.57
N SER A 190 -0.91 10.57 -11.08
CA SER A 190 -2.36 10.52 -10.99
C SER A 190 -2.99 11.31 -12.13
N VAL A 191 -4.29 11.22 -12.31
CA VAL A 191 -5.02 12.01 -13.32
C VAL A 191 -5.05 13.51 -13.03
N GLU A 192 -4.80 13.92 -11.79
CA GLU A 192 -4.74 15.33 -11.40
C GLU A 192 -3.35 15.96 -11.54
N ASN A 193 -2.29 15.14 -11.61
CA ASN A 193 -0.90 15.58 -11.64
C ASN A 193 -0.23 15.25 -12.99
N ASN A 194 -0.91 15.51 -14.07
CA ASN A 194 -0.41 15.36 -15.45
C ASN A 194 0.23 16.66 -15.95
#